data_6d6edf055ee050d759498d01f496539e
#
_entry.id   6d6edf055ee050d759498d01f496539e
#
_cell.length_a   1.000
_cell.length_b   1.000
_cell.length_c   1.000
_cell.angle_alpha   90.00
_cell.angle_beta   90.00
_cell.angle_gamma   90.00
#
_symmetry.space_group_name_H-M   'P 1'
#
loop_
_entity.id
_entity.type
_entity.pdbx_description
1 polymer ?
#
loop_
_entity_poly.entity_id
_entity_poly.type
_entity_poly.pdbx_seq_one_letter_code
_entity_poly.pdbx_strand_id
1 'polypeptide(L)'
;MAWRLDYTDTALKQLRRLDQQTARRIVDYLDERVAARGDPRASGAALTGPLLGSFWRYRVGDYRIICDIQDGLLRILIVELGNRREVYR
;
A
#
# COMPACT_ATOMS: atom_id res chain seq x y z
N MET A 1 -17.24 -4.60 -6.48
CA MET A 1 -17.09 -3.14 -6.34
C MET A 1 -15.64 -2.78 -6.10
N ALA A 2 -15.12 -1.86 -6.89
CA ALA A 2 -13.71 -1.49 -6.78
C ALA A 2 -13.49 -0.43 -5.71
N TRP A 3 -12.37 -0.53 -5.03
CA TRP A 3 -11.93 0.49 -4.08
C TRP A 3 -11.13 1.56 -4.81
N ARG A 4 -11.18 2.79 -4.30
CA ARG A 4 -10.36 3.88 -4.82
C ARG A 4 -8.98 3.84 -4.17
N LEU A 5 -7.94 3.94 -5.00
CA LEU A 5 -6.55 4.06 -4.51
C LEU A 5 -6.12 5.51 -4.58
N ASP A 6 -5.63 6.02 -3.47
CA ASP A 6 -5.00 7.34 -3.40
C ASP A 6 -3.62 7.18 -2.77
N TYR A 7 -2.73 8.12 -3.07
CA TYR A 7 -1.36 8.11 -2.60
C TYR A 7 -1.06 9.41 -1.89
N THR A 8 -0.40 9.35 -0.74
CA THR A 8 0.12 10.55 -0.09
C THR A 8 1.27 11.13 -0.91
N ASP A 9 1.63 12.37 -0.66
CA ASP A 9 2.79 12.99 -1.30
C ASP A 9 4.06 12.21 -1.01
N THR A 10 4.21 11.73 0.21
CA THR A 10 5.34 10.88 0.61
C THR A 10 5.40 9.60 -0.24
N ALA A 11 4.26 8.92 -0.37
CA ALA A 11 4.20 7.69 -1.16
C ALA A 11 4.50 7.95 -2.64
N LEU A 12 3.98 9.06 -3.19
CA LEU A 12 4.26 9.42 -4.59
C LEU A 12 5.75 9.69 -4.81
N LYS A 13 6.39 10.40 -3.89
CA LYS A 13 7.83 10.66 -3.98
C LYS A 13 8.63 9.37 -3.92
N GLN A 14 8.26 8.48 -3.03
CA GLN A 14 8.92 7.18 -2.91
C GLN A 14 8.75 6.36 -4.18
N LEU A 15 7.55 6.35 -4.74
CA LEU A 15 7.25 5.64 -5.98
C LEU A 15 8.10 6.16 -7.15
N ARG A 16 8.26 7.48 -7.24
CA ARG A 16 9.06 8.10 -8.30
C ARG A 16 10.55 7.80 -8.21
N ARG A 17 11.04 7.44 -7.02
CA ARG A 17 12.45 7.08 -6.82
C ARG A 17 12.77 5.64 -7.26
N LEU A 18 11.74 4.83 -7.44
CA LEU A 18 11.93 3.46 -7.88
C LEU A 18 12.19 3.43 -9.38
N ASP A 19 12.87 2.38 -9.84
CA ASP A 19 12.95 2.16 -11.28
C ASP A 19 11.54 1.94 -11.83
N GLN A 20 11.37 2.28 -13.09
CA GLN A 20 10.05 2.27 -13.73
C GLN A 20 9.37 0.90 -13.65
N GLN A 21 10.13 -0.15 -13.84
CA GLN A 21 9.60 -1.52 -13.83
C GLN A 21 9.08 -1.89 -12.45
N THR A 22 9.82 -1.57 -11.39
CA THR A 22 9.41 -1.84 -10.02
C THR A 22 8.18 -1.02 -9.64
N ALA A 23 8.19 0.28 -9.97
CA ALA A 23 7.06 1.16 -9.71
C ALA A 23 5.79 0.64 -10.37
N ARG A 24 5.88 0.25 -11.62
CA ARG A 24 4.74 -0.30 -12.37
C ARG A 24 4.23 -1.59 -11.75
N ARG A 25 5.12 -2.46 -11.32
CA ARG A 25 4.76 -3.71 -10.67
C ARG A 25 3.95 -3.47 -9.40
N ILE A 26 4.35 -2.48 -8.61
CA ILE A 26 3.66 -2.11 -7.38
C ILE A 26 2.27 -1.55 -7.70
N VAL A 27 2.18 -0.61 -8.64
CA VAL A 27 0.91 0.00 -9.02
C VAL A 27 -0.06 -1.05 -9.57
N ASP A 28 0.43 -1.92 -10.45
CA ASP A 28 -0.40 -2.98 -11.02
C ASP A 28 -0.91 -3.94 -9.94
N TYR A 29 -0.07 -4.28 -8.99
CA TYR A 29 -0.47 -5.12 -7.86
C TYR A 29 -1.60 -4.47 -7.07
N LEU A 30 -1.45 -3.19 -6.74
CA LEU A 30 -2.46 -2.48 -5.96
C LEU A 30 -3.78 -2.35 -6.73
N ASP A 31 -3.71 -2.05 -8.03
CA ASP A 31 -4.91 -1.92 -8.85
C ASP A 31 -5.62 -3.26 -9.04
N GLU A 32 -4.88 -4.29 -9.37
CA GLU A 32 -5.46 -5.55 -9.82
C GLU A 32 -5.76 -6.52 -8.68
N ARG A 33 -4.92 -6.52 -7.65
CA ARG A 33 -5.01 -7.49 -6.57
C ARG A 33 -5.57 -6.94 -5.28
N VAL A 34 -5.66 -5.64 -5.16
CA VAL A 34 -6.17 -4.99 -3.95
C VAL A 34 -7.45 -4.23 -4.25
N ALA A 35 -7.36 -3.18 -5.06
CA ALA A 35 -8.50 -2.30 -5.31
C ALA A 35 -9.63 -2.97 -6.10
N ALA A 36 -9.30 -3.82 -7.05
CA ALA A 36 -10.31 -4.49 -7.89
C ALA A 36 -11.05 -5.61 -7.16
N ARG A 37 -10.49 -6.11 -6.05
CA ARG A 37 -11.14 -7.16 -5.27
C ARG A 37 -12.08 -6.57 -4.23
N GLY A 38 -13.05 -7.34 -3.79
CA GLY A 38 -14.06 -6.85 -2.86
C GLY A 38 -13.55 -6.62 -1.44
N ASP A 39 -12.46 -7.29 -1.06
CA ASP A 39 -11.93 -7.22 0.30
C ASP A 39 -10.43 -6.91 0.29
N PRO A 40 -10.05 -5.66 0.58
CA PRO A 40 -8.62 -5.31 0.62
C PRO A 40 -7.85 -6.00 1.74
N ARG A 41 -8.54 -6.53 2.74
CA ARG A 41 -7.90 -7.26 3.83
C ARG A 41 -7.77 -8.76 3.57
N ALA A 42 -8.17 -9.23 2.40
CA ALA A 42 -7.99 -10.63 2.02
C ALA A 42 -6.53 -10.99 1.81
N SER A 43 -5.67 -10.01 1.56
CA SER A 43 -4.22 -10.19 1.47
C SER A 43 -3.53 -9.16 2.34
N GLY A 44 -2.22 -9.36 2.55
CA GLY A 44 -1.46 -8.49 3.42
C GLY A 44 -1.64 -8.83 4.89
N ALA A 45 -1.29 -7.89 5.75
CA ALA A 45 -1.37 -8.07 7.19
C ALA A 45 -1.50 -6.74 7.91
N ALA A 46 -2.11 -6.76 9.09
CA ALA A 46 -2.17 -5.59 9.95
C ALA A 46 -0.79 -5.29 10.52
N LEU A 47 -0.47 -4.00 10.64
CA LEU A 47 0.68 -3.58 11.43
C LEU A 47 0.28 -3.56 12.90
N THR A 48 1.20 -3.96 13.76
CA THR A 48 0.97 -4.02 15.20
C THR A 48 1.67 -2.88 15.92
N GLY A 49 1.17 -2.55 17.10
CA GLY A 49 1.73 -1.50 17.93
C GLY A 49 0.79 -0.30 18.08
N PRO A 50 0.95 0.50 19.15
CA PRO A 50 0.01 1.58 19.46
C PRO A 50 -0.08 2.67 18.39
N LEU A 51 1.02 2.90 17.65
CA LEU A 51 1.06 3.92 16.61
C LEU A 51 0.74 3.38 15.21
N LEU A 52 0.68 2.04 15.06
CA LEU A 52 0.56 1.40 13.76
C LEU A 52 -0.71 0.57 13.60
N GLY A 53 -1.51 0.46 14.65
CA GLY A 53 -2.62 -0.50 14.72
C GLY A 53 -3.73 -0.33 13.70
N SER A 54 -3.85 0.87 13.12
CA SER A 54 -4.87 1.14 12.09
C SER A 54 -4.34 0.96 10.67
N PHE A 55 -3.06 0.66 10.51
CA PHE A 55 -2.45 0.53 9.19
C PHE A 55 -2.42 -0.93 8.72
N TRP A 56 -2.40 -1.08 7.41
CA TRP A 56 -2.33 -2.37 6.74
C TRP A 56 -1.11 -2.41 5.84
N ARG A 57 -0.53 -3.57 5.66
CA ARG A 57 0.69 -3.75 4.90
C ARG A 57 0.48 -4.75 3.78
N TYR A 58 0.94 -4.38 2.58
CA TYR A 58 1.09 -5.31 1.47
C TYR A 58 2.57 -5.50 1.16
N ARG A 59 2.88 -6.61 0.52
CA ARG A 59 4.25 -6.94 0.14
C ARG A 59 4.30 -7.23 -1.35
N VAL A 60 5.21 -6.55 -2.05
CA VAL A 60 5.48 -6.79 -3.48
C VAL A 60 6.99 -6.97 -3.62
N GLY A 61 7.45 -8.22 -3.79
CA GLY A 61 8.88 -8.51 -3.77
C GLY A 61 9.50 -8.10 -2.45
N ASP A 62 10.55 -7.27 -2.51
CA ASP A 62 11.23 -6.75 -1.33
C ASP A 62 10.65 -5.44 -0.83
N TYR A 63 9.56 -4.98 -1.43
CA TYR A 63 8.95 -3.70 -1.10
C TYR A 63 7.76 -3.90 -0.18
N ARG A 64 7.63 -2.98 0.77
CA ARG A 64 6.49 -2.89 1.69
C ARG A 64 5.64 -1.70 1.31
N ILE A 65 4.35 -1.89 1.29
CA ILE A 65 3.38 -0.83 1.01
C ILE A 65 2.51 -0.69 2.25
N ILE A 66 2.59 0.46 2.90
CA ILE A 66 1.81 0.77 4.10
C ILE A 66 0.62 1.61 3.69
N CYS A 67 -0.56 1.22 4.09
CA CYS A 67 -1.77 1.94 3.71
C CYS A 67 -2.77 2.03 4.85
N ASP A 68 -3.68 2.96 4.71
CA ASP A 68 -4.82 3.16 5.58
C ASP A 68 -6.06 2.77 4.81
N ILE A 69 -6.76 1.72 5.26
CA ILE A 69 -7.98 1.24 4.62
C ILE A 69 -9.16 1.96 5.24
N GLN A 70 -9.80 2.80 4.45
CA GLN A 70 -10.89 3.67 4.88
C GLN A 70 -12.23 3.10 4.38
N ASP A 71 -12.81 2.21 5.16
CA ASP A 71 -13.98 1.44 4.78
C ASP A 71 -15.18 2.32 4.42
N GLY A 72 -15.45 3.34 5.21
CA GLY A 72 -16.58 4.23 4.98
C GLY A 72 -16.51 5.00 3.67
N LEU A 73 -15.31 5.16 3.12
CA LEU A 73 -15.08 5.86 1.86
C LEU A 73 -14.75 4.93 0.70
N LEU A 74 -14.67 3.64 0.95
CA LEU A 74 -14.18 2.64 0.00
C LEU A 74 -12.86 3.10 -0.62
N ARG A 75 -11.96 3.58 0.24
CA ARG A 75 -10.70 4.19 -0.17
C ARG A 75 -9.53 3.50 0.52
N ILE A 76 -8.48 3.24 -0.26
CA ILE A 76 -7.22 2.75 0.25
C ILE A 76 -6.19 3.84 0.03
N LEU A 77 -5.73 4.46 1.11
CA LEU A 77 -4.73 5.51 1.05
C LEU A 77 -3.35 4.90 1.25
N ILE A 78 -2.52 4.98 0.22
CA ILE A 78 -1.14 4.51 0.29
C ILE A 78 -0.33 5.59 1.00
N VAL A 79 0.11 5.29 2.21
CA VAL A 79 0.77 6.25 3.10
C VAL A 79 2.26 6.29 2.85
N GLU A 80 2.86 5.13 2.68
CA GLU A 80 4.30 4.99 2.55
C GLU A 80 4.62 3.69 1.82
N LEU A 81 5.68 3.69 1.03
CA LEU A 81 6.18 2.47 0.43
C LEU A 81 7.70 2.54 0.32
N GLY A 82 8.32 1.39 0.28
CA GLY A 82 9.78 1.35 0.17
C GLY A 82 10.32 -0.03 0.39
N ASN A 83 11.63 -0.14 0.30
CA ASN A 83 12.30 -1.37 0.58
C ASN A 83 12.08 -1.74 2.04
N ARG A 84 11.99 -3.02 2.30
CA ARG A 84 11.79 -3.59 3.62
C ARG A 84 12.67 -2.95 4.71
N ARG A 85 13.93 -2.64 4.38
CA ARG A 85 14.89 -2.06 5.35
C ARG A 85 14.60 -0.60 5.67
N GLU A 86 13.93 0.11 4.79
CA GLU A 86 13.67 1.54 4.93
C GLU A 86 12.36 1.83 5.65
N VAL A 87 11.36 1.00 5.42
CA VAL A 87 9.99 1.25 5.92
C VAL A 87 9.86 0.94 7.40
N TYR A 88 10.62 0.01 7.92
CA TYR A 88 10.53 -0.45 9.31
C TYR A 88 11.71 -0.02 10.17
N ARG A 89 12.11 1.16 10.06
CA ARG A 89 13.13 1.69 10.97
C ARG A 89 12.56 1.98 12.34
#